data_e13fdbf7e42d98c585b95d3429f497b4
#
_entry.id   e13fdbf7e42d98c585b95d3429f497b4
#
_cell.length_a   1.000
_cell.length_b   1.000
_cell.length_c   1.000
_cell.angle_alpha   90.00
_cell.angle_beta   90.00
_cell.angle_gamma   90.00
#
_symmetry.space_group_name_H-M   'P 1'
#
loop_
_entity.id
_entity.type
_entity.pdbx_description
1 polymer ?
#
loop_
_entity_poly.entity_id
_entity_poly.type
_entity_poly.pdbx_seq_one_letter_code
_entity_poly.pdbx_strand_id
1 'polypeptide(L)'
;MFGFIGKIFGTSNDRNLKRMQKFVDAINSLDEDYSSKEDSFYSALKSDLSKKFSQNNDLYSILPEAFAAVREAGKRTIGLRHFDAQMLGGIALAEGNIAEMKTGEGKTLVATLPTFLNSAMGNKVILVTVNDYLAKRDAEWMRPIYEFLGLSVGVIYSGQELSEKAAAYDCDVIYACLLYTSPSPRDLSS
;
A
#
# COMPACT_ATOMS: atom_id res chain seq x y z
N MET A 1 8.43 20.00 -37.72
CA MET A 1 9.75 19.41 -37.35
C MET A 1 9.90 19.03 -35.88
N PHE A 2 8.95 19.34 -35.02
CA PHE A 2 9.00 19.00 -33.56
C PHE A 2 8.44 17.60 -33.19
N GLY A 3 7.73 16.93 -34.10
CA GLY A 3 7.12 15.62 -33.81
C GLY A 3 8.06 14.40 -33.86
N PHE A 4 9.26 14.55 -34.40
CA PHE A 4 10.22 13.43 -34.57
C PHE A 4 11.12 13.24 -33.33
N ILE A 5 11.43 14.33 -32.63
CA ILE A 5 12.29 14.31 -31.44
C ILE A 5 11.58 13.64 -30.26
N GLY A 6 10.26 13.82 -30.08
CA GLY A 6 9.49 13.17 -29.03
C GLY A 6 9.40 11.64 -29.14
N LYS A 7 9.52 11.09 -30.38
CA LYS A 7 9.55 9.63 -30.62
C LYS A 7 10.88 8.98 -30.26
N ILE A 8 11.97 9.74 -30.22
CA ILE A 8 13.34 9.22 -29.94
C ILE A 8 13.64 9.27 -28.44
N PHE A 9 13.12 10.27 -27.71
CA PHE A 9 13.42 10.47 -26.28
C PHE A 9 12.32 9.99 -25.34
N GLY A 10 11.18 9.52 -25.82
CA GLY A 10 10.01 9.16 -25.01
C GLY A 10 9.43 10.36 -24.26
N THR A 11 8.21 10.22 -23.74
CA THR A 11 7.61 11.21 -22.86
C THR A 11 8.22 11.15 -21.45
N SER A 12 7.98 12.17 -20.61
CA SER A 12 8.34 12.11 -19.18
C SER A 12 7.71 10.90 -18.50
N ASN A 13 6.52 10.54 -18.90
CA ASN A 13 5.80 9.36 -18.42
C ASN A 13 6.52 8.04 -18.80
N ASP A 14 6.99 7.92 -20.03
CA ASP A 14 7.74 6.73 -20.49
C ASP A 14 9.04 6.53 -19.71
N ARG A 15 9.71 7.62 -19.36
CA ARG A 15 10.92 7.56 -18.52
C ARG A 15 10.62 7.12 -17.10
N ASN A 16 9.53 7.62 -16.51
CA ASN A 16 9.08 7.21 -15.19
C ASN A 16 8.68 5.74 -15.17
N LEU A 17 7.93 5.28 -16.16
CA LEU A 17 7.55 3.87 -16.30
C LEU A 17 8.78 2.96 -16.42
N LYS A 18 9.77 3.33 -17.25
CA LYS A 18 11.02 2.57 -17.36
C LYS A 18 11.82 2.53 -16.05
N ARG A 19 11.78 3.61 -15.27
CA ARG A 19 12.40 3.65 -13.94
C ARG A 19 11.70 2.71 -12.97
N MET A 20 10.37 2.80 -12.91
CA MET A 20 9.54 1.95 -12.04
C MET A 20 9.64 0.47 -12.43
N GLN A 21 9.78 0.15 -13.73
CA GLN A 21 9.93 -1.22 -14.19
C GLN A 21 11.15 -1.91 -13.58
N LYS A 22 12.25 -1.21 -13.36
CA LYS A 22 13.43 -1.77 -12.68
C LYS A 22 13.11 -2.27 -11.26
N PHE A 23 12.23 -1.57 -10.55
CA PHE A 23 11.77 -2.04 -9.24
C PHE A 23 10.85 -3.24 -9.36
N VAL A 24 9.98 -3.27 -10.37
CA VAL A 24 9.14 -4.45 -10.65
C VAL A 24 10.01 -5.67 -10.96
N ASP A 25 11.06 -5.50 -11.75
CA ASP A 25 12.00 -6.57 -12.07
C ASP A 25 12.75 -7.05 -10.80
N ALA A 26 13.15 -6.12 -9.92
CA ALA A 26 13.75 -6.46 -8.63
C ALA A 26 12.76 -7.21 -7.71
N ILE A 27 11.49 -6.78 -7.65
CA ILE A 27 10.44 -7.47 -6.90
C ILE A 27 10.23 -8.90 -7.46
N ASN A 28 10.19 -9.04 -8.79
CA ASN A 28 10.02 -10.34 -9.44
C ASN A 28 11.19 -11.29 -9.14
N SER A 29 12.41 -10.78 -9.04
CA SER A 29 13.58 -11.60 -8.70
C SER A 29 13.55 -12.17 -7.27
N LEU A 30 12.72 -11.62 -6.40
CA LEU A 30 12.53 -12.08 -5.02
C LEU A 30 11.43 -13.15 -4.88
N ASP A 31 10.63 -13.42 -5.93
CA ASP A 31 9.44 -14.30 -5.86
C ASP A 31 9.79 -15.71 -5.35
N GLU A 32 10.83 -16.35 -5.87
CA GLU A 32 11.23 -17.70 -5.44
C GLU A 32 11.73 -17.72 -3.99
N ASP A 33 12.60 -16.78 -3.63
CA ASP A 33 13.10 -16.68 -2.27
C ASP A 33 11.97 -16.45 -1.27
N TYR A 34 11.07 -15.50 -1.52
CA TYR A 34 9.95 -15.20 -0.64
C TYR A 34 8.95 -16.36 -0.60
N SER A 35 8.67 -17.05 -1.69
CA SER A 35 7.77 -18.20 -1.69
C SER A 35 8.29 -19.37 -0.83
N SER A 36 9.58 -19.47 -0.61
CA SER A 36 10.23 -20.51 0.19
C SER A 36 10.30 -20.20 1.69
N LYS A 37 10.08 -18.92 2.11
CA LYS A 37 10.15 -18.53 3.51
C LYS A 37 8.98 -19.08 4.32
N GLU A 38 9.22 -19.37 5.59
CA GLU A 38 8.17 -19.70 6.55
C GLU A 38 7.34 -18.48 6.95
N ASP A 39 6.12 -18.69 7.44
CA ASP A 39 5.20 -17.62 7.83
C ASP A 39 5.77 -16.71 8.94
N SER A 40 6.57 -17.27 9.86
CA SER A 40 7.26 -16.53 10.90
C SER A 40 8.20 -15.43 10.38
N PHE A 41 8.76 -15.60 9.19
CA PHE A 41 9.59 -14.60 8.53
C PHE A 41 8.80 -13.31 8.26
N TYR A 42 7.55 -13.43 7.79
CA TYR A 42 6.75 -12.28 7.39
C TYR A 42 6.31 -11.41 8.57
N SER A 43 5.99 -12.01 9.71
CA SER A 43 5.62 -11.27 10.91
C SER A 43 6.80 -10.48 11.52
N ALA A 44 8.03 -10.92 11.32
CA ALA A 44 9.24 -10.22 11.76
C ALA A 44 9.74 -9.16 10.78
N LEU A 45 9.39 -9.28 9.49
CA LEU A 45 9.96 -8.49 8.39
C LEU A 45 9.77 -6.98 8.55
N LYS A 46 8.62 -6.54 9.10
CA LYS A 46 8.37 -5.11 9.38
C LYS A 46 9.50 -4.48 10.19
N SER A 47 9.94 -5.18 11.27
CA SER A 47 11.01 -4.68 12.15
C SER A 47 12.35 -4.57 11.41
N ASP A 48 12.66 -5.54 10.56
CA ASP A 48 13.93 -5.55 9.84
C ASP A 48 13.97 -4.51 8.73
N LEU A 49 12.86 -4.32 8.01
CA LEU A 49 12.71 -3.23 7.03
C LEU A 49 12.77 -1.86 7.70
N SER A 50 12.17 -1.71 8.91
CA SER A 50 12.24 -0.47 9.68
C SER A 50 13.68 -0.12 10.07
N LYS A 51 14.48 -1.08 10.52
CA LYS A 51 15.91 -0.89 10.82
C LYS A 51 16.69 -0.48 9.56
N LYS A 52 16.44 -1.18 8.44
CA LYS A 52 17.09 -0.89 7.17
C LYS A 52 16.73 0.49 6.65
N PHE A 53 15.48 0.91 6.75
CA PHE A 53 15.02 2.26 6.39
C PHE A 53 15.69 3.32 7.28
N SER A 54 15.73 3.12 8.60
CA SER A 54 16.34 4.06 9.55
C SER A 54 17.83 4.32 9.29
N GLN A 55 18.54 3.34 8.71
CA GLN A 55 19.95 3.50 8.35
C GLN A 55 20.15 4.31 7.07
N ASN A 56 19.28 4.14 6.08
CA ASN A 56 19.46 4.69 4.76
C ASN A 56 18.60 5.93 4.49
N ASN A 57 17.49 6.08 5.22
CA ASN A 57 16.45 7.09 5.01
C ASN A 57 15.99 7.18 3.54
N ASP A 58 15.96 6.02 2.86
CA ASP A 58 15.58 5.88 1.47
C ASP A 58 14.54 4.78 1.30
N LEU A 59 13.34 5.16 0.83
CA LEU A 59 12.23 4.22 0.62
C LEU A 59 12.59 3.12 -0.40
N TYR A 60 13.42 3.45 -1.39
CA TYR A 60 13.82 2.49 -2.44
C TYR A 60 14.72 1.38 -1.91
N SER A 61 15.37 1.60 -0.78
CA SER A 61 16.20 0.58 -0.13
C SER A 61 15.38 -0.59 0.42
N ILE A 62 14.10 -0.37 0.73
CA ILE A 62 13.20 -1.38 1.32
C ILE A 62 12.03 -1.75 0.41
N LEU A 63 11.72 -0.94 -0.62
CA LEU A 63 10.55 -1.10 -1.47
C LEU A 63 10.46 -2.49 -2.14
N PRO A 64 11.52 -3.05 -2.77
CA PRO A 64 11.41 -4.35 -3.41
C PRO A 64 11.04 -5.47 -2.44
N GLU A 65 11.67 -5.50 -1.27
CA GLU A 65 11.42 -6.51 -0.23
C GLU A 65 10.01 -6.36 0.36
N ALA A 66 9.58 -5.13 0.66
CA ALA A 66 8.25 -4.86 1.18
C ALA A 66 7.16 -5.30 0.19
N PHE A 67 7.33 -4.98 -1.10
CA PHE A 67 6.34 -5.33 -2.13
C PHE A 67 6.32 -6.83 -2.43
N ALA A 68 7.48 -7.50 -2.44
CA ALA A 68 7.55 -8.96 -2.56
C ALA A 68 6.83 -9.65 -1.40
N ALA A 69 6.99 -9.16 -0.17
CA ALA A 69 6.30 -9.67 1.00
C ALA A 69 4.78 -9.53 0.90
N VAL A 70 4.28 -8.36 0.52
CA VAL A 70 2.83 -8.12 0.33
C VAL A 70 2.26 -9.01 -0.78
N ARG A 71 3.00 -9.21 -1.88
CA ARG A 71 2.59 -10.08 -2.99
C ARG A 71 2.42 -11.52 -2.50
N GLU A 72 3.40 -12.05 -1.78
CA GLU A 72 3.34 -13.41 -1.25
C GLU A 72 2.28 -13.56 -0.15
N ALA A 73 2.14 -12.56 0.74
CA ALA A 73 1.08 -12.52 1.74
C ALA A 73 -0.31 -12.58 1.09
N GLY A 74 -0.55 -11.80 0.04
CA GLY A 74 -1.81 -11.82 -0.72
C GLY A 74 -2.11 -13.19 -1.33
N LYS A 75 -1.10 -13.83 -1.88
CA LYS A 75 -1.21 -15.18 -2.45
C LYS A 75 -1.54 -16.22 -1.37
N ARG A 76 -0.86 -16.19 -0.22
CA ARG A 76 -1.04 -17.17 0.87
C ARG A 76 -2.36 -17.01 1.61
N THR A 77 -2.79 -15.76 1.84
CA THR A 77 -3.92 -15.49 2.74
C THR A 77 -5.26 -15.41 2.03
N ILE A 78 -5.32 -14.74 0.88
CA ILE A 78 -6.57 -14.53 0.14
C ILE A 78 -6.56 -15.08 -1.29
N GLY A 79 -5.48 -15.78 -1.69
CA GLY A 79 -5.35 -16.39 -3.01
C GLY A 79 -5.15 -15.38 -4.16
N LEU A 80 -4.80 -14.13 -3.87
CA LEU A 80 -4.61 -13.08 -4.87
C LEU A 80 -3.15 -12.66 -4.96
N ARG A 81 -2.54 -12.88 -6.12
CA ARG A 81 -1.18 -12.41 -6.43
C ARG A 81 -1.25 -11.12 -7.24
N HIS A 82 -0.56 -10.09 -6.80
CA HIS A 82 -0.45 -8.83 -7.55
C HIS A 82 0.21 -9.04 -8.91
N PHE A 83 -0.36 -8.42 -9.95
CA PHE A 83 0.24 -8.33 -11.28
C PHE A 83 1.27 -7.21 -11.35
N ASP A 84 2.18 -7.27 -12.33
CA ASP A 84 3.22 -6.26 -12.52
C ASP A 84 2.65 -4.86 -12.76
N ALA A 85 1.52 -4.73 -13.47
CA ALA A 85 0.82 -3.45 -13.63
C ALA A 85 0.33 -2.88 -12.27
N GLN A 86 -0.09 -3.76 -11.35
CA GLN A 86 -0.48 -3.36 -10.00
C GLN A 86 0.73 -2.96 -9.15
N MET A 87 1.89 -3.60 -9.35
CA MET A 87 3.14 -3.16 -8.73
C MET A 87 3.53 -1.75 -9.17
N LEU A 88 3.42 -1.43 -10.45
CA LEU A 88 3.64 -0.07 -10.97
C LEU A 88 2.70 0.95 -10.30
N GLY A 89 1.42 0.60 -10.17
CA GLY A 89 0.45 1.43 -9.44
C GLY A 89 0.83 1.64 -7.97
N GLY A 90 1.26 0.59 -7.29
CA GLY A 90 1.73 0.65 -5.91
C GLY A 90 2.98 1.52 -5.74
N ILE A 91 3.94 1.43 -6.67
CA ILE A 91 5.16 2.27 -6.68
C ILE A 91 4.77 3.74 -6.87
N ALA A 92 3.89 4.04 -7.82
CA ALA A 92 3.42 5.41 -8.05
C ALA A 92 2.78 6.01 -6.79
N LEU A 93 1.92 5.25 -6.09
CA LEU A 93 1.32 5.67 -4.83
C LEU A 93 2.36 5.86 -3.72
N ALA A 94 3.34 4.98 -3.61
CA ALA A 94 4.42 5.07 -2.63
C ALA A 94 5.28 6.33 -2.83
N GLU A 95 5.40 6.80 -4.06
CA GLU A 95 6.09 8.04 -4.44
C GLU A 95 5.21 9.30 -4.28
N GLY A 96 3.99 9.18 -3.76
CA GLY A 96 3.07 10.30 -3.60
C GLY A 96 2.40 10.74 -4.91
N ASN A 97 2.45 9.93 -5.95
CA ASN A 97 1.77 10.18 -7.23
C ASN A 97 0.33 9.64 -7.22
N ILE A 98 -0.45 10.04 -8.21
CA ILE A 98 -1.78 9.50 -8.49
C ILE A 98 -1.65 8.31 -9.43
N ALA A 99 -2.18 7.14 -9.03
CA ALA A 99 -2.30 5.97 -9.89
C ALA A 99 -3.73 5.87 -10.40
N GLU A 100 -3.95 6.17 -11.69
CA GLU A 100 -5.24 5.98 -12.33
C GLU A 100 -5.41 4.50 -12.71
N MET A 101 -6.46 3.88 -12.20
CA MET A 101 -6.81 2.49 -12.48
C MET A 101 -8.30 2.38 -12.77
N LYS A 102 -8.68 1.58 -13.77
CA LYS A 102 -10.08 1.34 -14.12
C LYS A 102 -10.81 0.55 -13.04
N THR A 103 -12.13 0.60 -13.07
CA THR A 103 -12.97 -0.23 -12.20
C THR A 103 -12.69 -1.72 -12.49
N GLY A 104 -12.50 -2.51 -11.42
CA GLY A 104 -12.19 -3.94 -11.54
C GLY A 104 -10.69 -4.28 -11.62
N GLU A 105 -9.78 -3.31 -11.73
CA GLU A 105 -8.32 -3.57 -11.81
C GLU A 105 -7.65 -3.83 -10.45
N GLY A 106 -8.43 -3.97 -9.38
CA GLY A 106 -7.92 -4.38 -8.06
C GLY A 106 -7.29 -3.26 -7.24
N LYS A 107 -7.84 -2.03 -7.30
CA LYS A 107 -7.34 -0.87 -6.53
C LYS A 107 -7.18 -1.18 -5.03
N THR A 108 -8.14 -1.92 -4.45
CA THR A 108 -8.11 -2.30 -3.02
C THR A 108 -6.89 -3.17 -2.70
N LEU A 109 -6.55 -4.09 -3.59
CA LEU A 109 -5.37 -4.94 -3.46
C LEU A 109 -4.07 -4.13 -3.66
N VAL A 110 -4.04 -3.23 -4.65
CA VAL A 110 -2.88 -2.35 -4.90
C VAL A 110 -2.54 -1.48 -3.70
N ALA A 111 -3.55 -0.98 -2.98
CA ALA A 111 -3.37 -0.13 -1.81
C ALA A 111 -2.58 -0.82 -0.68
N THR A 112 -2.58 -2.16 -0.62
CA THR A 112 -1.82 -2.91 0.40
C THR A 112 -0.31 -2.73 0.26
N LEU A 113 0.19 -2.51 -0.95
CA LEU A 113 1.62 -2.32 -1.25
C LEU A 113 2.21 -1.08 -0.56
N PRO A 114 1.74 0.15 -0.86
CA PRO A 114 2.25 1.35 -0.20
C PRO A 114 1.89 1.39 1.28
N THR A 115 0.81 0.71 1.70
CA THR A 115 0.40 0.64 3.11
C THR A 115 1.45 -0.10 3.94
N PHE A 116 1.86 -1.29 3.54
CA PHE A 116 2.89 -2.03 4.26
C PHE A 116 4.24 -1.30 4.24
N LEU A 117 4.63 -0.75 3.10
CA LEU A 117 5.86 0.04 2.96
C LEU A 117 5.89 1.22 3.94
N ASN A 118 4.82 2.02 3.99
CA ASN A 118 4.73 3.15 4.92
C ASN A 118 4.73 2.70 6.38
N SER A 119 4.06 1.61 6.70
CA SER A 119 4.10 1.04 8.05
C SER A 119 5.50 0.56 8.44
N ALA A 120 6.27 -0.01 7.50
CA ALA A 120 7.67 -0.38 7.72
C ALA A 120 8.58 0.84 7.91
N MET A 121 8.23 2.00 7.37
CA MET A 121 8.91 3.28 7.63
C MET A 121 8.52 3.92 8.98
N GLY A 122 7.66 3.27 9.77
CA GLY A 122 7.22 3.74 11.08
C GLY A 122 5.98 4.64 11.07
N ASN A 123 5.28 4.75 9.94
CA ASN A 123 4.08 5.57 9.83
C ASN A 123 2.81 4.77 10.15
N LYS A 124 1.84 5.39 10.80
CA LYS A 124 0.45 4.92 10.77
C LYS A 124 -0.17 5.28 9.43
N VAL A 125 -0.93 4.37 8.84
CA VAL A 125 -1.50 4.56 7.50
C VAL A 125 -3.02 4.61 7.57
N ILE A 126 -3.60 5.67 7.00
CA ILE A 126 -5.06 5.81 6.90
C ILE A 126 -5.47 5.65 5.43
N LEU A 127 -6.31 4.65 5.18
CA LEU A 127 -6.92 4.37 3.88
C LEU A 127 -8.32 4.98 3.86
N VAL A 128 -8.49 6.02 3.04
CA VAL A 128 -9.73 6.77 2.97
C VAL A 128 -10.62 6.24 1.85
N THR A 129 -11.86 5.90 2.19
CA THR A 129 -12.89 5.43 1.26
C THR A 129 -14.04 6.45 1.18
N VAL A 130 -14.92 6.30 0.19
CA VAL A 130 -16.02 7.24 -0.02
C VAL A 130 -17.22 7.01 0.91
N ASN A 131 -17.31 5.86 1.58
CA ASN A 131 -18.38 5.56 2.55
C ASN A 131 -17.97 4.46 3.53
N ASP A 132 -18.75 4.33 4.62
CA ASP A 132 -18.52 3.37 5.71
C ASP A 132 -18.60 1.92 5.26
N TYR A 133 -19.49 1.61 4.31
CA TYR A 133 -19.63 0.26 3.78
C TYR A 133 -18.31 -0.21 3.12
N LEU A 134 -17.72 0.65 2.28
CA LEU A 134 -16.45 0.34 1.63
C LEU A 134 -15.30 0.27 2.64
N ALA A 135 -15.29 1.15 3.64
CA ALA A 135 -14.26 1.10 4.68
C ALA A 135 -14.27 -0.25 5.41
N LYS A 136 -15.44 -0.72 5.82
CA LYS A 136 -15.61 -2.02 6.49
C LYS A 136 -15.26 -3.18 5.55
N ARG A 137 -15.84 -3.20 4.35
CA ARG A 137 -15.64 -4.27 3.36
C ARG A 137 -14.17 -4.43 2.97
N ASP A 138 -13.51 -3.31 2.65
CA ASP A 138 -12.12 -3.35 2.19
C ASP A 138 -11.17 -3.70 3.33
N ALA A 139 -11.44 -3.21 4.55
CA ALA A 139 -10.70 -3.61 5.73
C ALA A 139 -10.80 -5.10 6.01
N GLU A 140 -12.02 -5.66 6.02
CA GLU A 140 -12.23 -7.09 6.26
C GLU A 140 -11.57 -7.96 5.20
N TRP A 141 -11.66 -7.55 3.94
CA TRP A 141 -11.09 -8.31 2.83
C TRP A 141 -9.56 -8.30 2.83
N MET A 142 -8.93 -7.16 3.13
CA MET A 142 -7.46 -7.02 3.12
C MET A 142 -6.82 -7.35 4.48
N ARG A 143 -7.60 -7.42 5.56
CA ARG A 143 -7.11 -7.74 6.92
C ARG A 143 -6.18 -8.96 6.96
N PRO A 144 -6.50 -10.11 6.32
CA PRO A 144 -5.61 -11.28 6.37
C PRO A 144 -4.20 -11.00 5.85
N ILE A 145 -4.04 -10.13 4.84
CA ILE A 145 -2.72 -9.73 4.31
C ILE A 145 -1.95 -8.96 5.39
N TYR A 146 -2.59 -7.96 6.01
CA TYR A 146 -1.93 -7.12 7.00
C TYR A 146 -1.56 -7.89 8.26
N GLU A 147 -2.47 -8.70 8.79
CA GLU A 147 -2.23 -9.53 9.97
C GLU A 147 -1.10 -10.55 9.73
N PHE A 148 -1.04 -11.16 8.54
CA PHE A 148 0.06 -12.04 8.15
C PHE A 148 1.41 -11.33 8.15
N LEU A 149 1.42 -10.04 7.83
CA LEU A 149 2.60 -9.17 7.85
C LEU A 149 2.86 -8.53 9.24
N GLY A 150 2.09 -8.93 10.26
CA GLY A 150 2.25 -8.43 11.63
C GLY A 150 1.69 -7.03 11.87
N LEU A 151 0.72 -6.57 11.05
CA LEU A 151 0.06 -5.28 11.20
C LEU A 151 -1.33 -5.42 11.80
N SER A 152 -1.68 -4.50 12.69
CA SER A 152 -3.04 -4.33 13.22
C SER A 152 -3.89 -3.48 12.29
N VAL A 153 -5.21 -3.80 12.19
CA VAL A 153 -6.16 -3.12 11.29
C VAL A 153 -7.37 -2.62 12.07
N GLY A 154 -7.59 -1.31 12.03
CA GLY A 154 -8.76 -0.64 12.56
C GLY A 154 -9.70 -0.13 11.48
N VAL A 155 -10.96 0.10 11.84
CA VAL A 155 -11.97 0.71 10.96
C VAL A 155 -12.67 1.82 11.70
N ILE A 156 -12.81 2.98 11.06
CA ILE A 156 -13.54 4.14 11.59
C ILE A 156 -14.78 4.38 10.73
N TYR A 157 -15.93 4.42 11.38
CA TYR A 157 -17.24 4.60 10.74
C TYR A 157 -18.20 5.43 11.61
N SER A 158 -19.34 5.80 11.02
CA SER A 158 -20.39 6.57 11.69
C SER A 158 -21.05 5.82 12.84
N GLY A 159 -21.35 6.53 13.92
CA GLY A 159 -22.05 5.96 15.09
C GLY A 159 -21.20 5.01 15.94
N GLN A 160 -19.89 4.94 15.70
CA GLN A 160 -18.96 4.15 16.50
C GLN A 160 -18.74 4.82 17.87
N GLU A 161 -18.71 4.03 18.93
CA GLU A 161 -18.41 4.49 20.27
C GLU A 161 -16.99 5.08 20.37
N LEU A 162 -16.79 6.06 21.23
CA LEU A 162 -15.50 6.76 21.37
C LEU A 162 -14.34 5.82 21.73
N SER A 163 -14.60 4.82 22.58
CA SER A 163 -13.61 3.82 22.98
C SER A 163 -13.18 2.92 21.82
N GLU A 164 -14.13 2.48 20.99
CA GLU A 164 -13.86 1.69 19.79
C GLU A 164 -13.09 2.51 18.76
N LYS A 165 -13.48 3.79 18.60
CA LYS A 165 -12.78 4.70 17.70
C LYS A 165 -11.33 4.95 18.14
N ALA A 166 -11.09 5.13 19.44
CA ALA A 166 -9.76 5.28 19.99
C ALA A 166 -8.92 4.02 19.74
N ALA A 167 -9.47 2.83 19.98
CA ALA A 167 -8.79 1.57 19.68
C ALA A 167 -8.47 1.41 18.18
N ALA A 168 -9.35 1.85 17.30
CA ALA A 168 -9.09 1.82 15.86
C ALA A 168 -7.95 2.77 15.45
N TYR A 169 -7.82 3.93 16.10
CA TYR A 169 -6.70 4.86 15.88
C TYR A 169 -5.36 4.32 16.38
N ASP A 170 -5.35 3.36 17.29
CA ASP A 170 -4.11 2.74 17.77
C ASP A 170 -3.55 1.67 16.83
N CYS A 171 -4.33 1.24 15.85
CA CYS A 171 -3.88 0.28 14.84
C CYS A 171 -2.83 0.87 13.88
N ASP A 172 -2.03 -0.01 13.26
CA ASP A 172 -1.05 0.37 12.24
C ASP A 172 -1.72 0.86 10.95
N VAL A 173 -2.81 0.21 10.56
CA VAL A 173 -3.59 0.48 9.35
C VAL A 173 -5.03 0.80 9.73
N ILE A 174 -5.54 1.92 9.24
CA ILE A 174 -6.86 2.41 9.57
C ILE A 174 -7.65 2.62 8.28
N TYR A 175 -8.77 1.93 8.14
CA TYR A 175 -9.75 2.23 7.08
C TYR A 175 -10.78 3.22 7.59
N ALA A 176 -11.02 4.29 6.86
CA ALA A 176 -11.94 5.33 7.27
C ALA A 176 -12.74 5.90 6.10
N CYS A 177 -13.92 6.43 6.39
CA CYS A 177 -14.71 7.17 5.42
C CYS A 177 -14.24 8.64 5.34
N LEU A 178 -14.24 9.20 4.13
CA LEU A 178 -13.86 10.59 3.88
C LEU A 178 -14.60 11.60 4.78
N LEU A 179 -15.86 11.32 5.11
CA LEU A 179 -16.70 12.21 5.94
C LEU A 179 -16.18 12.39 7.37
N TYR A 180 -15.31 11.50 7.86
CA TYR A 180 -14.75 11.54 9.22
C TYR A 180 -13.26 11.84 9.29
N THR A 181 -12.61 11.94 8.14
CA THR A 181 -11.16 12.18 8.05
C THR A 181 -10.80 13.56 7.52
N SER A 182 -11.76 14.25 6.87
CA SER A 182 -11.55 15.61 6.34
C SER A 182 -12.50 16.58 7.02
N PRO A 183 -12.00 17.70 7.54
CA PRO A 183 -12.88 18.77 8.06
C PRO A 183 -13.76 19.29 6.92
N SER A 184 -15.05 19.29 7.14
CA SER A 184 -16.04 19.91 6.25
C SER A 184 -16.15 21.40 6.55
N PRO A 185 -16.44 22.27 5.55
CA PRO A 185 -16.79 23.66 5.83
C PRO A 185 -17.96 23.82 6.83
N ARG A 186 -18.81 22.80 7.00
CA ARG A 186 -19.86 22.76 8.02
C ARG A 186 -19.33 22.58 9.43
N ASP A 187 -18.19 21.94 9.60
CA ASP A 187 -17.55 21.70 10.91
C ASP A 187 -16.79 22.93 11.41
N LEU A 188 -16.53 23.90 10.52
CA LEU A 188 -15.86 25.16 10.82
C LEU A 188 -16.84 26.31 11.17
N SER A 189 -18.15 26.04 11.16
CA SER A 189 -19.22 27.04 11.37
C SER A 189 -19.83 27.01 12.77
N SER A 190 -19.17 26.41 13.76
CA SER A 190 -19.59 26.43 15.17
C SER A 190 -18.78 27.38 16.01
#